data_3ae20bd9c76566ecb43936644355849e
#
_entry.id   3ae20bd9c76566ecb43936644355849e
#
_cell.length_a   1.000
_cell.length_b   1.000
_cell.length_c   1.000
_cell.angle_alpha   90.00
_cell.angle_beta   90.00
_cell.angle_gamma   90.00
#
_symmetry.space_group_name_H-M   'P 1'
#
loop_
_entity.id
_entity.type
_entity.pdbx_description
1 polymer ?
#
loop_
_entity_poly.entity_id
_entity_poly.type
_entity_poly.pdbx_seq_one_letter_code
_entity_poly.pdbx_strand_id
1 'polypeptide(L)'
;LPRFEGQAAYITPCITNFVSGPAGFVYNPGTALGPQYKDHFFVAEFVGNAAGSGIHSFTLKPKGATFELGETKKIVGGILPTGLDFGPDGALYAADWIEGWGTSPFGRIWKIDDKSGAALPERTETKTLLAADFSKLKPAKLGPLLGNTDMRVRLKAQFELVKRGDKSVDVFEQAMAQRSNQLVRIHAIWGISQLARKDKEKAA
;
A
#
# COMPACT_ATOMS: atom_id res chain seq x y z
N LEU A 1 -5.15 10.09 -23.43
CA LEU A 1 -4.15 9.41 -24.28
C LEU A 1 -4.53 9.65 -25.73
N PRO A 2 -3.56 9.98 -26.60
CA PRO A 2 -3.82 10.16 -28.00
C PRO A 2 -4.37 8.86 -28.59
N ARG A 3 -5.42 8.97 -29.39
CA ARG A 3 -6.08 7.84 -30.05
C ARG A 3 -5.84 8.03 -31.53
N PHE A 4 -5.13 7.12 -32.16
CA PHE A 4 -5.01 7.05 -33.61
C PHE A 4 -5.07 5.60 -34.08
N GLU A 5 -5.60 5.41 -35.26
CA GLU A 5 -5.76 4.10 -35.88
C GLU A 5 -4.40 3.40 -36.00
N GLY A 6 -4.36 2.11 -35.65
CA GLY A 6 -3.13 1.33 -35.65
C GLY A 6 -2.21 1.47 -34.43
N GLN A 7 -2.60 2.24 -33.42
CA GLN A 7 -1.82 2.33 -32.20
C GLN A 7 -1.99 1.07 -31.33
N ALA A 8 -0.93 0.27 -31.27
CA ALA A 8 -0.91 -0.95 -30.43
C ALA A 8 -1.08 -0.67 -28.92
N ALA A 9 -0.93 0.57 -28.49
CA ALA A 9 -1.06 1.00 -27.10
C ALA A 9 -2.45 1.55 -26.74
N TYR A 10 -3.49 1.29 -27.54
CA TYR A 10 -4.84 1.53 -27.09
C TYR A 10 -5.22 0.47 -26.06
N ILE A 11 -4.82 0.72 -24.83
CA ILE A 11 -5.14 -0.16 -23.71
C ILE A 11 -6.54 0.21 -23.24
N THR A 12 -7.48 -0.70 -23.40
CA THR A 12 -8.76 -0.66 -22.68
C THR A 12 -8.43 -0.63 -21.18
N PRO A 13 -9.20 0.10 -20.34
CA PRO A 13 -9.01 0.03 -18.89
C PRO A 13 -8.98 -1.41 -18.44
N CYS A 14 -7.99 -1.80 -17.63
CA CYS A 14 -7.87 -3.17 -17.11
C CYS A 14 -9.13 -3.60 -16.33
N ILE A 15 -9.82 -2.64 -15.71
CA ILE A 15 -11.06 -2.83 -14.96
C ILE A 15 -12.13 -1.87 -15.47
N THR A 16 -11.98 -0.57 -15.24
CA THR A 16 -12.90 0.48 -15.71
C THR A 16 -12.27 1.87 -15.55
N ASN A 17 -12.86 2.87 -16.21
CA ASN A 17 -12.64 4.27 -15.84
C ASN A 17 -13.41 4.54 -14.55
N PHE A 18 -12.77 5.14 -13.55
CA PHE A 18 -13.35 5.31 -12.23
C PHE A 18 -13.51 6.78 -11.81
N VAL A 19 -12.40 7.53 -11.78
CA VAL A 19 -12.39 8.96 -11.42
C VAL A 19 -11.77 9.79 -12.53
N SER A 20 -12.12 11.09 -12.57
CA SER A 20 -11.45 12.06 -13.43
C SER A 20 -10.24 12.65 -12.71
N GLY A 21 -9.09 12.79 -13.42
CA GLY A 21 -7.88 13.40 -12.84
C GLY A 21 -7.34 12.67 -11.60
N PRO A 22 -7.02 11.36 -11.68
CA PRO A 22 -6.41 10.66 -10.56
C PRO A 22 -5.03 11.26 -10.26
N ALA A 23 -4.82 11.73 -9.01
CA ALA A 23 -3.61 12.41 -8.59
C ALA A 23 -2.82 11.66 -7.53
N GLY A 24 -3.48 10.93 -6.64
CA GLY A 24 -2.86 10.09 -5.60
C GLY A 24 -3.56 8.75 -5.49
N PHE A 25 -2.80 7.71 -5.13
CA PHE A 25 -3.32 6.36 -5.03
C PHE A 25 -2.61 5.56 -3.94
N VAL A 26 -3.37 4.89 -3.07
CA VAL A 26 -2.82 4.04 -2.01
C VAL A 26 -3.76 2.87 -1.70
N TYR A 27 -3.19 1.73 -1.32
CA TYR A 27 -3.91 0.57 -0.81
C TYR A 27 -3.84 0.53 0.71
N ASN A 28 -4.92 0.13 1.38
CA ASN A 28 -4.91 -0.07 2.84
C ASN A 28 -3.83 -1.09 3.20
N PRO A 29 -2.85 -0.75 4.05
CA PRO A 29 -1.75 -1.65 4.37
C PRO A 29 -2.14 -2.87 5.22
N GLY A 30 -3.38 -2.92 5.70
CA GLY A 30 -3.95 -4.04 6.46
C GLY A 30 -4.46 -3.70 7.85
N THR A 31 -3.91 -2.65 8.48
CA THR A 31 -4.31 -2.21 9.84
C THR A 31 -4.76 -0.74 9.90
N ALA A 32 -4.86 -0.08 8.73
CA ALA A 32 -5.20 1.34 8.68
C ALA A 32 -6.71 1.58 8.69
N LEU A 33 -7.11 2.75 9.19
CA LEU A 33 -8.50 3.15 9.39
C LEU A 33 -9.27 2.13 10.26
N GLY A 34 -10.52 1.84 9.92
CA GLY A 34 -11.34 0.82 10.59
C GLY A 34 -11.48 -0.46 9.75
N PRO A 35 -12.01 -1.55 10.35
CA PRO A 35 -12.15 -2.84 9.68
C PRO A 35 -12.93 -2.80 8.35
N GLN A 36 -13.88 -1.87 8.22
CA GLN A 36 -14.68 -1.66 7.00
C GLN A 36 -13.85 -1.16 5.82
N TYR A 37 -12.63 -0.69 6.04
CA TYR A 37 -11.70 -0.26 4.98
C TYR A 37 -10.62 -1.29 4.67
N LYS A 38 -10.71 -2.48 5.24
CA LYS A 38 -9.82 -3.57 4.88
C LYS A 38 -9.95 -3.89 3.38
N ASP A 39 -8.81 -4.14 2.73
CA ASP A 39 -8.75 -4.45 1.29
C ASP A 39 -9.26 -3.34 0.35
N HIS A 40 -9.38 -2.11 0.86
CA HIS A 40 -9.74 -0.95 0.06
C HIS A 40 -8.53 -0.27 -0.57
N PHE A 41 -8.73 0.18 -1.78
CA PHE A 41 -7.90 1.16 -2.47
C PHE A 41 -8.47 2.56 -2.26
N PHE A 42 -7.61 3.56 -2.24
CA PHE A 42 -7.98 4.97 -2.13
C PHE A 42 -7.36 5.74 -3.27
N VAL A 43 -8.16 6.60 -3.91
CA VAL A 43 -7.71 7.42 -5.03
C VAL A 43 -8.15 8.87 -4.80
N ALA A 44 -7.21 9.79 -5.00
CA ALA A 44 -7.47 11.21 -5.03
C ALA A 44 -8.01 11.61 -6.40
N GLU A 45 -9.15 12.26 -6.45
CA GLU A 45 -9.73 12.88 -7.64
C GLU A 45 -9.45 14.37 -7.64
N PHE A 46 -8.71 14.85 -8.63
CA PHE A 46 -8.35 16.25 -8.81
C PHE A 46 -8.95 16.78 -10.12
N VAL A 47 -9.96 17.62 -10.01
CA VAL A 47 -10.64 18.25 -11.17
C VAL A 47 -10.50 19.77 -11.21
N GLY A 48 -9.50 20.32 -10.52
CA GLY A 48 -9.19 21.74 -10.51
C GLY A 48 -10.09 22.62 -9.61
N ASN A 49 -11.05 22.02 -8.91
CA ASN A 49 -11.87 22.70 -7.91
C ASN A 49 -12.23 21.75 -6.77
N ALA A 50 -12.32 22.28 -5.55
CA ALA A 50 -12.59 21.49 -4.35
C ALA A 50 -14.00 20.88 -4.35
N ALA A 51 -14.99 21.54 -4.93
CA ALA A 51 -16.37 21.07 -4.95
C ALA A 51 -16.53 19.76 -5.75
N GLY A 52 -15.81 19.63 -6.88
CA GLY A 52 -15.82 18.42 -7.72
C GLY A 52 -14.84 17.34 -7.28
N SER A 53 -13.80 17.74 -6.55
CA SER A 53 -12.70 16.86 -6.15
C SER A 53 -12.94 16.13 -4.83
N GLY A 54 -12.06 15.19 -4.50
CA GLY A 54 -12.15 14.47 -3.24
C GLY A 54 -11.38 13.15 -3.23
N ILE A 55 -11.66 12.32 -2.26
CA ILE A 55 -11.05 11.02 -2.10
C ILE A 55 -12.13 9.94 -2.23
N HIS A 56 -11.88 8.98 -3.08
CA HIS A 56 -12.73 7.81 -3.29
C HIS A 56 -12.05 6.57 -2.74
N SER A 57 -12.82 5.66 -2.15
CA SER A 57 -12.39 4.31 -1.83
C SER A 57 -13.12 3.30 -2.71
N PHE A 58 -12.44 2.19 -3.02
CA PHE A 58 -13.03 1.08 -3.76
C PHE A 58 -12.37 -0.25 -3.40
N THR A 59 -13.07 -1.33 -3.69
CA THR A 59 -12.55 -2.70 -3.60
C THR A 59 -12.50 -3.34 -4.98
N LEU A 60 -11.76 -4.44 -5.09
CA LEU A 60 -11.70 -5.27 -6.28
C LEU A 60 -12.23 -6.67 -5.96
N LYS A 61 -13.02 -7.23 -6.88
CA LYS A 61 -13.51 -8.61 -6.82
C LYS A 61 -12.80 -9.45 -7.88
N PRO A 62 -12.25 -10.63 -7.54
CA PRO A 62 -11.66 -11.53 -8.53
C PRO A 62 -12.70 -11.93 -9.61
N LYS A 63 -12.26 -11.92 -10.88
CA LYS A 63 -13.07 -12.33 -12.04
C LYS A 63 -12.20 -13.08 -13.05
N GLY A 64 -12.20 -14.41 -12.94
CA GLY A 64 -11.28 -15.23 -13.74
C GLY A 64 -9.82 -14.88 -13.47
N ALA A 65 -9.07 -14.54 -14.51
CA ALA A 65 -7.67 -14.10 -14.43
C ALA A 65 -7.50 -12.59 -14.20
N THR A 66 -8.60 -11.86 -13.95
CA THR A 66 -8.61 -10.41 -13.75
C THR A 66 -9.48 -10.03 -12.54
N PHE A 67 -9.89 -8.77 -12.47
CA PHE A 67 -10.74 -8.23 -11.41
C PHE A 67 -11.87 -7.41 -12.01
N GLU A 68 -12.96 -7.25 -11.27
CA GLU A 68 -13.98 -6.25 -11.50
C GLU A 68 -14.07 -5.28 -10.33
N LEU A 69 -14.59 -4.08 -10.58
CA LEU A 69 -14.79 -3.07 -9.55
C LEU A 69 -15.83 -3.59 -8.53
N GLY A 70 -15.46 -3.53 -7.26
CA GLY A 70 -16.35 -3.88 -6.16
C GLY A 70 -17.09 -2.67 -5.60
N GLU A 71 -17.11 -2.54 -4.27
CA GLU A 71 -17.74 -1.40 -3.59
C GLU A 71 -16.98 -0.12 -3.89
N THR A 72 -17.70 0.98 -4.06
CA THR A 72 -17.14 2.30 -4.31
C THR A 72 -17.80 3.34 -3.40
N LYS A 73 -17.02 4.29 -2.90
CA LYS A 73 -17.55 5.36 -2.06
C LYS A 73 -16.66 6.59 -2.14
N LYS A 74 -17.26 7.79 -2.31
CA LYS A 74 -16.55 9.04 -2.05
C LYS A 74 -16.52 9.26 -0.53
N ILE A 75 -15.34 9.17 0.08
CA ILE A 75 -15.16 9.22 1.54
C ILE A 75 -14.88 10.63 2.05
N VAL A 76 -14.30 11.47 1.20
CA VAL A 76 -14.01 12.89 1.47
C VAL A 76 -14.34 13.70 0.24
N GLY A 77 -15.05 14.81 0.41
CA GLY A 77 -15.30 15.83 -0.62
C GLY A 77 -14.93 17.21 -0.12
N GLY A 78 -14.92 18.20 -1.01
CA GLY A 78 -14.66 19.58 -0.64
C GLY A 78 -13.18 19.90 -0.38
N ILE A 79 -12.28 19.07 -0.83
CA ILE A 79 -10.82 19.28 -0.84
C ILE A 79 -10.27 19.01 -2.23
N LEU A 80 -9.08 19.52 -2.52
CA LEU A 80 -8.39 19.34 -3.81
C LEU A 80 -7.14 18.45 -3.63
N PRO A 81 -7.30 17.11 -3.44
CA PRO A 81 -6.21 16.24 -3.03
C PRO A 81 -5.27 15.94 -4.18
N THR A 82 -3.95 16.00 -3.92
CA THR A 82 -2.88 15.72 -4.89
C THR A 82 -2.07 14.49 -4.55
N GLY A 83 -2.11 14.01 -3.30
CA GLY A 83 -1.37 12.84 -2.86
C GLY A 83 -2.02 12.21 -1.65
N LEU A 84 -1.86 10.89 -1.51
CA LEU A 84 -2.38 10.10 -0.41
C LEU A 84 -1.30 9.16 0.12
N ASP A 85 -1.22 9.01 1.44
CA ASP A 85 -0.44 7.93 2.06
C ASP A 85 -0.98 7.60 3.45
N PHE A 86 -0.68 6.39 3.94
CA PHE A 86 -1.01 5.98 5.29
C PHE A 86 0.14 6.25 6.26
N GLY A 87 -0.14 7.02 7.31
CA GLY A 87 0.80 7.23 8.40
C GLY A 87 1.06 5.97 9.24
N PRO A 88 2.15 5.96 10.04
CA PRO A 88 2.46 4.84 10.92
C PRO A 88 1.38 4.63 11.99
N ASP A 89 0.57 5.63 12.26
CA ASP A 89 -0.58 5.59 13.17
C ASP A 89 -1.85 5.00 12.52
N GLY A 90 -1.79 4.62 11.24
CA GLY A 90 -2.89 4.03 10.48
C GLY A 90 -3.93 5.04 10.00
N ALA A 91 -3.73 6.35 10.18
CA ALA A 91 -4.56 7.37 9.56
C ALA A 91 -4.16 7.57 8.10
N LEU A 92 -5.11 7.97 7.25
CA LEU A 92 -4.86 8.40 5.89
C LEU A 92 -4.48 9.89 5.90
N TYR A 93 -3.37 10.21 5.27
CA TYR A 93 -2.92 11.59 5.07
C TYR A 93 -3.12 12.01 3.63
N ALA A 94 -3.67 13.19 3.42
CA ALA A 94 -3.94 13.75 2.10
C ALA A 94 -3.30 15.13 1.97
N ALA A 95 -2.48 15.31 0.94
CA ALA A 95 -1.98 16.62 0.55
C ALA A 95 -3.08 17.34 -0.24
N ASP A 96 -3.39 18.58 0.16
CA ASP A 96 -4.46 19.39 -0.43
C ASP A 96 -3.87 20.64 -1.11
N TRP A 97 -4.15 20.76 -2.41
CA TRP A 97 -3.74 21.91 -3.23
C TRP A 97 -4.52 23.18 -2.93
N ILE A 98 -5.65 23.04 -2.24
CA ILE A 98 -6.59 24.07 -1.79
C ILE A 98 -7.52 24.55 -2.92
N GLU A 99 -7.01 25.15 -3.99
CA GLU A 99 -7.85 25.74 -5.02
C GLU A 99 -7.16 25.86 -6.39
N GLY A 100 -7.93 25.61 -7.45
CA GLY A 100 -7.59 25.93 -8.83
C GLY A 100 -6.45 25.14 -9.44
N TRP A 101 -5.99 25.58 -10.60
CA TRP A 101 -4.86 25.04 -11.35
C TRP A 101 -3.58 25.85 -11.20
N GLY A 102 -3.70 27.06 -10.65
CA GLY A 102 -2.57 27.96 -10.42
C GLY A 102 -1.72 27.52 -9.23
N THR A 103 -0.45 27.96 -9.21
CA THR A 103 0.42 27.77 -8.04
C THR A 103 -0.01 28.72 -6.91
N SER A 104 -0.21 28.17 -5.73
CA SER A 104 -0.46 28.93 -4.50
C SER A 104 0.73 28.71 -3.56
N PRO A 105 1.15 29.74 -2.77
CA PRO A 105 2.14 29.56 -1.72
C PRO A 105 1.59 28.79 -0.50
N PHE A 106 0.33 28.35 -0.55
CA PHE A 106 -0.35 27.65 0.53
C PHE A 106 -0.70 26.22 0.12
N GLY A 107 -0.64 25.32 1.08
CA GLY A 107 -1.08 23.94 0.99
C GLY A 107 -1.53 23.46 2.35
N ARG A 108 -2.22 22.32 2.38
CA ARG A 108 -2.64 21.65 3.62
C ARG A 108 -2.33 20.18 3.57
N ILE A 109 -2.15 19.59 4.74
CA ILE A 109 -2.15 18.14 4.92
C ILE A 109 -3.30 17.80 5.85
N TRP A 110 -4.23 17.02 5.35
CA TRP A 110 -5.33 16.49 6.15
C TRP A 110 -4.93 15.17 6.76
N LYS A 111 -5.25 15.00 8.04
CA LYS A 111 -5.28 13.70 8.69
C LYS A 111 -6.72 13.22 8.74
N ILE A 112 -7.00 12.14 8.06
CA ILE A 112 -8.32 11.51 7.95
C ILE A 112 -8.25 10.19 8.73
N ASP A 113 -9.14 10.01 9.70
CA ASP A 113 -9.12 8.84 10.55
C ASP A 113 -10.54 8.31 10.82
N ASP A 114 -10.61 7.03 11.15
CA ASP A 114 -11.82 6.36 11.59
C ASP A 114 -11.80 6.20 13.12
N LYS A 115 -12.82 6.71 13.80
CA LYS A 115 -12.90 6.66 15.27
C LYS A 115 -12.94 5.23 15.80
N SER A 116 -13.58 4.31 15.09
CA SER A 116 -13.68 2.91 15.49
C SER A 116 -12.35 2.17 15.34
N GLY A 117 -11.57 2.54 14.31
CA GLY A 117 -10.27 1.96 14.02
C GLY A 117 -9.14 2.51 14.88
N ALA A 118 -9.23 3.79 15.28
CA ALA A 118 -8.13 4.50 15.95
C ALA A 118 -7.67 3.85 17.27
N ALA A 119 -8.56 3.19 17.98
CA ALA A 119 -8.30 2.52 19.26
C ALA A 119 -7.93 1.03 19.14
N LEU A 120 -7.88 0.48 17.92
CA LEU A 120 -7.59 -0.95 17.73
C LEU A 120 -6.14 -1.28 18.13
N PRO A 121 -5.94 -2.36 18.91
CA PRO A 121 -4.62 -2.79 19.36
C PRO A 121 -3.63 -3.00 18.22
N GLU A 122 -4.10 -3.53 17.09
CA GLU A 122 -3.29 -3.80 15.89
C GLU A 122 -2.66 -2.53 15.32
N ARG A 123 -3.32 -1.39 15.42
CA ARG A 123 -2.77 -0.09 14.99
C ARG A 123 -1.65 0.37 15.92
N THR A 124 -1.81 0.18 17.23
CA THR A 124 -0.79 0.51 18.23
C THR A 124 0.44 -0.38 18.05
N GLU A 125 0.23 -1.68 17.85
CA GLU A 125 1.31 -2.63 17.56
C GLU A 125 2.04 -2.26 16.27
N THR A 126 1.31 -2.02 15.19
CA THR A 126 1.87 -1.61 13.89
C THR A 126 2.71 -0.34 14.03
N LYS A 127 2.20 0.69 14.71
CA LYS A 127 2.95 1.93 14.97
C LYS A 127 4.26 1.65 15.71
N THR A 128 4.23 0.79 16.73
CA THR A 128 5.41 0.40 17.50
C THR A 128 6.42 -0.35 16.63
N LEU A 129 5.98 -1.31 15.82
CA LEU A 129 6.82 -2.08 14.92
C LEU A 129 7.43 -1.20 13.80
N LEU A 130 6.67 -0.26 13.26
CA LEU A 130 7.18 0.66 12.25
C LEU A 130 8.23 1.62 12.82
N ALA A 131 8.11 2.04 14.08
CA ALA A 131 9.08 2.87 14.77
C ALA A 131 10.32 2.09 15.25
N ALA A 132 10.22 0.77 15.46
CA ALA A 132 11.30 -0.05 15.99
C ALA A 132 12.48 -0.16 15.01
N ASP A 133 13.70 -0.20 15.54
CA ASP A 133 14.92 -0.46 14.77
C ASP A 133 15.10 -1.97 14.56
N PHE A 134 14.70 -2.47 13.37
CA PHE A 134 14.79 -3.89 13.05
C PHE A 134 16.23 -4.39 12.91
N SER A 135 17.21 -3.50 12.74
CA SER A 135 18.64 -3.90 12.71
C SER A 135 19.10 -4.52 14.02
N LYS A 136 18.46 -4.18 15.12
CA LYS A 136 18.75 -4.70 16.47
C LYS A 136 18.07 -6.04 16.78
N LEU A 137 17.12 -6.47 15.96
CA LEU A 137 16.41 -7.74 16.16
C LEU A 137 17.23 -8.91 15.60
N LYS A 138 17.20 -10.06 16.25
CA LYS A 138 17.76 -11.30 15.69
C LYS A 138 16.97 -11.76 14.47
N PRO A 139 17.58 -12.42 13.44
CA PRO A 139 16.86 -12.91 12.26
C PRO A 139 15.62 -13.74 12.61
N ALA A 140 15.73 -14.62 13.60
CA ALA A 140 14.62 -15.45 14.09
C ALA A 140 13.40 -14.64 14.62
N LYS A 141 13.60 -13.37 15.02
CA LYS A 141 12.52 -12.48 15.43
C LYS A 141 11.87 -11.74 14.25
N LEU A 142 12.58 -11.63 13.13
CA LEU A 142 12.07 -11.01 11.90
C LEU A 142 11.23 -11.99 11.07
N GLY A 143 11.53 -13.30 11.14
CA GLY A 143 10.80 -14.32 10.40
C GLY A 143 9.27 -14.27 10.60
N PRO A 144 8.74 -14.30 11.81
CA PRO A 144 7.30 -14.16 12.07
C PRO A 144 6.69 -12.87 11.51
N LEU A 145 7.46 -11.78 11.46
CA LEU A 145 6.98 -10.49 10.95
C LEU A 145 6.75 -10.49 9.43
N LEU A 146 7.26 -11.47 8.69
CA LEU A 146 6.90 -11.68 7.28
C LEU A 146 5.41 -12.02 7.09
N GLY A 147 4.72 -12.43 8.15
CA GLY A 147 3.28 -12.70 8.16
C GLY A 147 2.45 -11.65 8.89
N ASN A 148 3.01 -10.53 9.28
CA ASN A 148 2.28 -9.47 9.98
C ASN A 148 1.08 -9.00 9.15
N THR A 149 0.00 -8.60 9.80
CA THR A 149 -1.21 -8.10 9.13
C THR A 149 -0.92 -6.85 8.29
N ASP A 150 -0.04 -5.97 8.77
CA ASP A 150 0.33 -4.75 8.05
C ASP A 150 1.45 -5.02 7.04
N MET A 151 1.20 -4.69 5.78
CA MET A 151 2.13 -4.88 4.67
C MET A 151 3.46 -4.14 4.89
N ARG A 152 3.44 -2.96 5.51
CA ARG A 152 4.64 -2.14 5.75
C ARG A 152 5.58 -2.82 6.74
N VAL A 153 5.02 -3.50 7.75
CA VAL A 153 5.79 -4.33 8.70
C VAL A 153 6.40 -5.53 7.99
N ARG A 154 5.64 -6.23 7.14
CA ARG A 154 6.15 -7.36 6.34
C ARG A 154 7.31 -6.93 5.45
N LEU A 155 7.15 -5.82 4.71
CA LEU A 155 8.19 -5.28 3.83
C LEU A 155 9.42 -4.86 4.62
N LYS A 156 9.25 -4.19 5.76
CA LYS A 156 10.36 -3.78 6.63
C LYS A 156 11.17 -5.00 7.13
N ALA A 157 10.48 -6.08 7.53
CA ALA A 157 11.13 -7.32 7.94
C ALA A 157 11.86 -8.00 6.79
N GLN A 158 11.23 -8.10 5.61
CA GLN A 158 11.84 -8.65 4.40
C GLN A 158 13.11 -7.90 4.02
N PHE A 159 13.06 -6.57 3.94
CA PHE A 159 14.21 -5.76 3.54
C PHE A 159 15.35 -5.82 4.55
N GLU A 160 15.05 -5.85 5.85
CA GLU A 160 16.07 -6.04 6.86
C GLU A 160 16.74 -7.42 6.77
N LEU A 161 15.97 -8.49 6.56
CA LEU A 161 16.52 -9.82 6.33
C LEU A 161 17.40 -9.85 5.06
N VAL A 162 16.93 -9.27 3.95
CA VAL A 162 17.72 -9.18 2.71
C VAL A 162 19.03 -8.39 2.92
N LYS A 163 19.00 -7.33 3.73
CA LYS A 163 20.20 -6.56 4.07
C LYS A 163 21.27 -7.39 4.77
N ARG A 164 20.87 -8.37 5.57
CA ARG A 164 21.78 -9.28 6.32
C ARG A 164 22.40 -10.38 5.47
N GLY A 165 21.94 -10.56 4.25
CA GLY A 165 22.51 -11.52 3.34
C GLY A 165 22.30 -12.98 3.79
N ASP A 166 23.36 -13.80 3.64
CA ASP A 166 23.34 -15.24 3.90
C ASP A 166 22.86 -15.64 5.28
N LYS A 167 23.06 -14.79 6.28
CA LYS A 167 22.60 -15.03 7.66
C LYS A 167 21.07 -15.12 7.79
N SER A 168 20.35 -14.80 6.72
CA SER A 168 18.88 -14.80 6.68
C SER A 168 18.29 -15.91 5.78
N VAL A 169 19.11 -16.68 5.06
CA VAL A 169 18.64 -17.72 4.14
C VAL A 169 17.78 -18.74 4.87
N ASP A 170 18.26 -19.28 5.99
CA ASP A 170 17.51 -20.27 6.78
C ASP A 170 16.14 -19.74 7.24
N VAL A 171 16.07 -18.43 7.57
CA VAL A 171 14.79 -17.79 7.98
C VAL A 171 13.81 -17.75 6.82
N PHE A 172 14.28 -17.40 5.63
CA PHE A 172 13.45 -17.40 4.43
C PHE A 172 13.02 -18.81 4.02
N GLU A 173 13.91 -19.82 4.09
CA GLU A 173 13.57 -21.21 3.79
C GLU A 173 12.49 -21.74 4.72
N GLN A 174 12.63 -21.52 6.03
CA GLN A 174 11.61 -21.87 7.01
C GLN A 174 10.28 -21.16 6.74
N ALA A 175 10.34 -19.89 6.34
CA ALA A 175 9.16 -19.11 6.00
C ALA A 175 8.48 -19.63 4.72
N MET A 176 9.23 -20.02 3.68
CA MET A 176 8.69 -20.63 2.46
C MET A 176 7.99 -21.97 2.73
N ALA A 177 8.45 -22.74 3.72
CA ALA A 177 7.85 -24.02 4.09
C ALA A 177 6.48 -23.89 4.79
N GLN A 178 6.06 -22.70 5.23
CA GLN A 178 4.80 -22.48 5.93
C GLN A 178 3.59 -22.54 5.00
N ARG A 179 2.99 -23.72 4.86
CA ARG A 179 1.87 -23.96 3.94
C ARG A 179 0.60 -23.19 4.29
N SER A 180 0.37 -22.92 5.57
CA SER A 180 -0.85 -22.26 6.08
C SER A 180 -0.88 -20.74 5.90
N ASN A 181 0.26 -20.10 5.63
CA ASN A 181 0.33 -18.64 5.50
C ASN A 181 0.94 -18.23 4.15
N GLN A 182 0.07 -17.86 3.21
CA GLN A 182 0.47 -17.45 1.87
C GLN A 182 1.36 -16.19 1.88
N LEU A 183 1.05 -15.20 2.71
CA LEU A 183 1.81 -13.94 2.75
C LEU A 183 3.24 -14.17 3.22
N VAL A 184 3.43 -15.01 4.24
CA VAL A 184 4.77 -15.39 4.70
C VAL A 184 5.59 -15.99 3.57
N ARG A 185 5.01 -16.95 2.81
CA ARG A 185 5.69 -17.58 1.67
C ARG A 185 6.05 -16.58 0.58
N ILE A 186 5.11 -15.69 0.22
CA ILE A 186 5.34 -14.68 -0.83
C ILE A 186 6.50 -13.76 -0.44
N HIS A 187 6.51 -13.23 0.79
CA HIS A 187 7.58 -12.37 1.27
C HIS A 187 8.92 -13.09 1.37
N ALA A 188 8.91 -14.39 1.74
CA ALA A 188 10.11 -15.21 1.76
C ALA A 188 10.69 -15.45 0.35
N ILE A 189 9.85 -15.80 -0.63
CA ILE A 189 10.24 -15.98 -2.03
C ILE A 189 10.83 -14.68 -2.59
N TRP A 190 10.18 -13.54 -2.34
CA TRP A 190 10.72 -12.24 -2.76
C TRP A 190 12.04 -11.93 -2.08
N GLY A 191 12.19 -12.25 -0.80
CA GLY A 191 13.45 -12.09 -0.06
C GLY A 191 14.59 -12.89 -0.66
N ILE A 192 14.40 -14.17 -0.93
CA ILE A 192 15.39 -15.04 -1.61
C ILE A 192 15.71 -14.50 -3.00
N SER A 193 14.70 -14.09 -3.77
CA SER A 193 14.93 -13.50 -5.11
C SER A 193 15.77 -12.23 -5.04
N GLN A 194 15.59 -11.41 -4.01
CA GLN A 194 16.42 -10.21 -3.80
C GLN A 194 17.86 -10.56 -3.40
N LEU A 195 18.07 -11.58 -2.57
CA LEU A 195 19.40 -12.10 -2.24
C LEU A 195 20.12 -12.64 -3.48
N ALA A 196 19.43 -13.47 -4.27
CA ALA A 196 19.97 -14.05 -5.49
C ALA A 196 20.40 -13.00 -6.54
N ARG A 197 19.70 -11.87 -6.62
CA ARG A 197 20.10 -10.75 -7.51
C ARG A 197 21.38 -10.05 -7.06
N LYS A 198 21.65 -10.02 -5.75
CA LYS A 198 22.89 -9.43 -5.21
C LYS A 198 24.08 -10.33 -5.37
N ASP A 199 23.85 -11.64 -5.41
CA ASP A 199 24.87 -12.67 -5.53
C ASP A 199 24.53 -13.60 -6.71
N LYS A 200 25.06 -13.26 -7.89
CA LYS A 200 24.79 -14.02 -9.12
C LYS A 200 25.24 -15.48 -9.04
N GLU A 201 26.25 -15.78 -8.22
CA GLU A 201 26.75 -17.17 -8.05
C GLU A 201 25.75 -18.03 -7.27
N LYS A 202 24.88 -17.41 -6.46
CA LYS A 202 23.81 -18.11 -5.72
C LYS A 202 22.48 -18.14 -6.46
N ALA A 203 22.38 -17.47 -7.62
CA ALA A 203 21.18 -17.45 -8.45
C ALA A 203 21.10 -18.64 -9.42
N ALA A 204 22.22 -19.35 -9.61
CA ALA A 204 22.33 -20.59 -10.42
C ALA A 204 22.13 -21.80 -9.54
#